data_6d2abc2016a1d6bbd11b3d5714caed27
#
_entry.id   6d2abc2016a1d6bbd11b3d5714caed27
#
_cell.length_a   1.000
_cell.length_b   1.000
_cell.length_c   1.000
_cell.angle_alpha   90.00
_cell.angle_beta   90.00
_cell.angle_gamma   90.00
#
_symmetry.space_group_name_H-M   'P 1'
#
loop_
_entity.id
_entity.type
_entity.pdbx_description
1 polymer ?
#
loop_
_entity_poly.entity_id
_entity_poly.type
_entity_poly.pdbx_seq_one_letter_code
_entity_poly.pdbx_strand_id
1 'polypeptide(L)'
;MLNIEEIRKDFPILSRTVYNRPLVYLDNAATTQKPRAVVEAMTEEYYSVNANVHRGVHYLSQQATELHEQARGNVQKFINARSEAEIIFTRGTTESLNLVAFSFGEAFLKEGDEVLVSVMEHHSNIVPWQMLRERKGIVLKVIPMTDEGEIDLEAYKNLFSPRTRLVCIAHVSNVLGTVNPVKEMTAIAHAHGTKVLVDGAQSVPHRHVDVQDIGCDFLTFSGHKIYGPTGIGVLYGREELLEKMPPYQGGGEMIARVSFEKTTYERLPFKFEAGTPDFVGSHALAVALDYVRGIGQDIIAAHEAGLTHYAMEQMSLIPGMKIYGTAREKDAVISFNVGDIHPLDLGTLLDRLGIAIRTGHHCAQPLMARCGVESMARASFALYNTRAEVDALVAGIDRVRKMF
;
A
#
# COMPACT_ATOMS: atom_id res chain seq x y z
N MET A 1 -9.23 -23.03 -10.57
CA MET A 1 -7.93 -22.48 -11.02
C MET A 1 -8.19 -21.24 -11.84
N LEU A 2 -7.40 -20.18 -11.61
CA LEU A 2 -7.49 -18.91 -12.32
C LEU A 2 -7.14 -19.11 -13.81
N ASN A 3 -8.00 -18.65 -14.71
CA ASN A 3 -7.67 -18.65 -16.14
C ASN A 3 -6.86 -17.39 -16.48
N ILE A 4 -5.54 -17.48 -16.30
CA ILE A 4 -4.62 -16.34 -16.44
C ILE A 4 -4.65 -15.77 -17.86
N GLU A 5 -4.79 -16.61 -18.88
CA GLU A 5 -4.81 -16.14 -20.28
C GLU A 5 -6.04 -15.26 -20.58
N GLU A 6 -7.18 -15.59 -20.03
CA GLU A 6 -8.37 -14.73 -20.14
C GLU A 6 -8.19 -13.42 -19.36
N ILE A 7 -7.71 -13.50 -18.13
CA ILE A 7 -7.44 -12.30 -17.31
C ILE A 7 -6.45 -11.35 -17.99
N ARG A 8 -5.38 -11.87 -18.60
CA ARG A 8 -4.39 -11.04 -19.29
C ARG A 8 -4.96 -10.22 -20.44
N LYS A 9 -6.07 -10.65 -21.06
CA LYS A 9 -6.76 -9.88 -22.11
C LYS A 9 -7.35 -8.56 -21.59
N ASP A 10 -7.66 -8.50 -20.29
CA ASP A 10 -8.15 -7.29 -19.64
C ASP A 10 -7.03 -6.25 -19.44
N PHE A 11 -5.77 -6.64 -19.60
CA PHE A 11 -4.59 -5.79 -19.42
C PHE A 11 -3.82 -5.60 -20.74
N PRO A 12 -4.27 -4.73 -21.65
CA PRO A 12 -3.69 -4.59 -23.00
C PRO A 12 -2.18 -4.30 -23.01
N ILE A 13 -1.67 -3.61 -21.99
CA ILE A 13 -0.25 -3.27 -21.86
C ILE A 13 0.65 -4.52 -21.79
N LEU A 14 0.15 -5.65 -21.28
CA LEU A 14 0.92 -6.87 -21.14
C LEU A 14 1.22 -7.57 -22.49
N SER A 15 0.54 -7.15 -23.57
CA SER A 15 0.81 -7.61 -24.93
C SER A 15 1.89 -6.81 -25.66
N ARG A 16 2.45 -5.76 -25.02
CA ARG A 16 3.50 -4.93 -25.62
C ARG A 16 4.80 -5.70 -25.80
N THR A 17 5.54 -5.28 -26.81
CA THR A 17 6.95 -5.63 -26.98
C THR A 17 7.84 -4.48 -26.52
N VAL A 18 8.94 -4.80 -25.85
CA VAL A 18 9.98 -3.88 -25.39
C VAL A 18 11.31 -4.39 -25.93
N TYR A 19 12.05 -3.57 -26.67
CA TYR A 19 13.29 -3.96 -27.38
C TYR A 19 13.11 -5.22 -28.24
N ASN A 20 11.97 -5.32 -28.96
CA ASN A 20 11.59 -6.48 -29.78
C ASN A 20 11.44 -7.80 -29.01
N ARG A 21 11.13 -7.73 -27.71
CA ARG A 21 10.87 -8.88 -26.84
C ARG A 21 9.51 -8.71 -26.15
N PRO A 22 8.79 -9.80 -25.82
CA PRO A 22 7.61 -9.73 -25.00
C PRO A 22 7.92 -9.01 -23.67
N LEU A 23 7.01 -8.15 -23.21
CA LEU A 23 7.12 -7.52 -21.91
C LEU A 23 6.88 -8.56 -20.81
N VAL A 24 7.83 -8.68 -19.88
CA VAL A 24 7.71 -9.39 -18.60
C VAL A 24 7.71 -8.34 -17.49
N TYR A 25 6.52 -8.02 -16.95
CA TYR A 25 6.36 -6.95 -15.95
C TYR A 25 6.32 -7.52 -14.54
N LEU A 26 7.39 -7.30 -13.78
CA LEU A 26 7.59 -7.81 -12.42
C LEU A 26 7.91 -6.69 -11.40
N ASP A 27 7.38 -5.49 -11.61
CA ASP A 27 7.49 -4.35 -10.67
C ASP A 27 6.14 -3.96 -10.05
N ASN A 28 5.29 -4.95 -9.75
CA ASN A 28 3.94 -4.75 -9.26
C ASN A 28 3.87 -4.11 -7.86
N ALA A 29 4.84 -4.37 -6.99
CA ALA A 29 4.93 -3.73 -5.68
C ALA A 29 5.19 -2.21 -5.75
N ALA A 30 5.62 -1.69 -6.91
CA ALA A 30 5.69 -0.26 -7.18
C ALA A 30 4.34 0.26 -7.67
N THR A 31 3.77 -0.36 -8.71
CA THR A 31 2.43 -0.08 -9.24
C THR A 31 1.97 -1.27 -10.08
N THR A 32 0.71 -1.66 -9.98
CA THR A 32 0.12 -2.70 -10.85
C THR A 32 -0.31 -2.11 -12.19
N GLN A 33 -0.46 -2.95 -13.21
CA GLN A 33 -1.12 -2.57 -14.47
C GLN A 33 -2.63 -2.43 -14.25
N LYS A 34 -3.30 -1.69 -15.16
CA LYS A 34 -4.72 -1.36 -15.02
C LYS A 34 -5.55 -2.19 -15.98
N PRO A 35 -6.63 -2.83 -15.51
CA PRO A 35 -7.54 -3.52 -16.39
C PRO A 35 -8.32 -2.50 -17.25
N ARG A 36 -8.73 -2.91 -18.43
CA ARG A 36 -9.49 -2.10 -19.38
C ARG A 36 -10.70 -1.43 -18.71
N ALA A 37 -11.46 -2.17 -17.91
CA ALA A 37 -12.65 -1.66 -17.22
C ALA A 37 -12.37 -0.42 -16.35
N VAL A 38 -11.22 -0.35 -15.69
CA VAL A 38 -10.83 0.81 -14.86
C VAL A 38 -10.54 2.03 -15.74
N VAL A 39 -9.83 1.84 -16.85
CA VAL A 39 -9.51 2.93 -17.78
C VAL A 39 -10.77 3.44 -18.49
N GLU A 40 -11.64 2.53 -18.89
CA GLU A 40 -12.92 2.85 -19.54
C GLU A 40 -13.85 3.60 -18.57
N ALA A 41 -13.94 3.21 -17.31
CA ALA A 41 -14.74 3.91 -16.30
C ALA A 41 -14.30 5.37 -16.13
N MET A 42 -12.99 5.64 -16.06
CA MET A 42 -12.47 7.02 -16.01
C MET A 42 -12.84 7.82 -17.26
N THR A 43 -12.69 7.20 -18.41
CA THR A 43 -12.97 7.86 -19.70
C THR A 43 -14.47 8.17 -19.85
N GLU A 44 -15.33 7.21 -19.50
CA GLU A 44 -16.78 7.35 -19.56
C GLU A 44 -17.28 8.44 -18.61
N GLU A 45 -16.77 8.48 -17.38
CA GLU A 45 -17.16 9.51 -16.41
C GLU A 45 -16.82 10.92 -16.90
N TYR A 46 -15.61 11.13 -17.47
CA TYR A 46 -15.25 12.41 -18.04
C TYR A 46 -16.12 12.82 -19.23
N TYR A 47 -16.57 11.88 -20.04
CA TYR A 47 -17.36 12.19 -21.24
C TYR A 47 -18.85 12.36 -20.96
N SER A 48 -19.39 11.69 -19.91
CA SER A 48 -20.85 11.62 -19.72
C SER A 48 -21.38 12.24 -18.43
N VAL A 49 -20.56 12.27 -17.35
CA VAL A 49 -21.04 12.63 -16.00
C VAL A 49 -20.17 13.70 -15.32
N ASN A 50 -19.15 14.22 -15.97
CA ASN A 50 -18.19 15.15 -15.35
C ASN A 50 -18.85 16.43 -14.80
N ALA A 51 -18.91 16.53 -13.47
CA ALA A 51 -19.38 17.70 -12.74
C ALA A 51 -18.81 17.73 -11.33
N ASN A 52 -18.72 18.91 -10.69
CA ASN A 52 -18.35 18.97 -9.28
C ASN A 52 -19.38 18.26 -8.39
N VAL A 53 -18.90 17.56 -7.37
CA VAL A 53 -19.70 16.74 -6.46
C VAL A 53 -20.28 17.55 -5.28
N HIS A 54 -21.30 17.02 -4.59
CA HIS A 54 -21.95 17.45 -3.36
C HIS A 54 -22.75 18.76 -3.45
N ARG A 55 -22.24 19.82 -4.10
CA ARG A 55 -22.86 21.18 -4.02
C ARG A 55 -23.70 21.57 -5.22
N GLY A 56 -23.61 20.85 -6.31
CA GLY A 56 -24.39 21.14 -7.51
C GLY A 56 -25.83 20.63 -7.39
N VAL A 57 -26.79 21.46 -7.78
CA VAL A 57 -28.22 21.09 -7.77
C VAL A 57 -28.70 20.55 -9.13
N HIS A 58 -27.81 20.44 -10.11
CA HIS A 58 -28.12 19.95 -11.44
C HIS A 58 -27.82 18.46 -11.62
N TYR A 59 -28.44 17.84 -12.61
CA TYR A 59 -28.41 16.39 -12.84
C TYR A 59 -27.00 15.78 -12.87
N LEU A 60 -26.04 16.36 -13.61
CA LEU A 60 -24.68 15.82 -13.69
C LEU A 60 -23.97 15.82 -12.33
N SER A 61 -24.14 16.90 -11.53
CA SER A 61 -23.54 16.94 -10.18
C SER A 61 -24.14 15.89 -9.24
N GLN A 62 -25.43 15.61 -9.36
CA GLN A 62 -26.07 14.55 -8.57
C GLN A 62 -25.52 13.18 -8.96
N GLN A 63 -25.38 12.90 -10.26
CA GLN A 63 -24.80 11.63 -10.73
C GLN A 63 -23.35 11.46 -10.34
N ALA A 64 -22.51 12.50 -10.51
CA ALA A 64 -21.10 12.45 -10.10
C ALA A 64 -20.97 12.23 -8.57
N THR A 65 -21.83 12.89 -7.77
CA THR A 65 -21.89 12.69 -6.31
C THR A 65 -22.28 11.25 -5.97
N GLU A 66 -23.27 10.71 -6.66
CA GLU A 66 -23.74 9.35 -6.45
C GLU A 66 -22.63 8.31 -6.74
N LEU A 67 -21.90 8.45 -7.83
CA LEU A 67 -20.75 7.59 -8.17
C LEU A 67 -19.64 7.69 -7.11
N HIS A 68 -19.31 8.91 -6.67
CA HIS A 68 -18.29 9.14 -5.66
C HIS A 68 -18.65 8.51 -4.30
N GLU A 69 -19.89 8.68 -3.83
CA GLU A 69 -20.32 8.12 -2.54
C GLU A 69 -20.58 6.59 -2.63
N GLN A 70 -21.04 6.07 -3.76
CA GLN A 70 -21.06 4.62 -4.01
C GLN A 70 -19.66 4.01 -3.94
N ALA A 71 -18.64 4.72 -4.45
CA ALA A 71 -17.26 4.29 -4.35
C ALA A 71 -16.80 4.21 -2.88
N ARG A 72 -17.21 5.16 -2.03
CA ARG A 72 -16.93 5.12 -0.57
C ARG A 72 -17.57 3.90 0.07
N GLY A 73 -18.84 3.62 -0.22
CA GLY A 73 -19.53 2.43 0.26
C GLY A 73 -18.91 1.13 -0.25
N ASN A 74 -18.35 1.13 -1.46
CA ASN A 74 -17.62 -0.01 -2.00
C ASN A 74 -16.30 -0.28 -1.24
N VAL A 75 -15.54 0.78 -0.96
CA VAL A 75 -14.33 0.69 -0.14
C VAL A 75 -14.68 0.19 1.27
N GLN A 76 -15.70 0.75 1.90
CA GLN A 76 -16.17 0.36 3.24
C GLN A 76 -16.43 -1.15 3.32
N LYS A 77 -17.14 -1.70 2.33
CA LYS A 77 -17.44 -3.14 2.24
C LYS A 77 -16.20 -3.98 1.93
N PHE A 78 -15.29 -3.45 1.11
CA PHE A 78 -14.09 -4.17 0.68
C PHE A 78 -13.15 -4.49 1.84
N ILE A 79 -12.99 -3.56 2.78
CA ILE A 79 -12.14 -3.74 3.96
C ILE A 79 -12.92 -4.06 5.24
N ASN A 80 -14.25 -4.28 5.12
CA ASN A 80 -15.17 -4.54 6.23
C ASN A 80 -15.15 -3.45 7.33
N ALA A 81 -15.11 -2.16 6.96
CA ALA A 81 -15.28 -1.06 7.91
C ALA A 81 -16.75 -1.00 8.38
N ARG A 82 -17.00 -0.43 9.57
CA ARG A 82 -18.34 -0.36 10.16
C ARG A 82 -19.24 0.66 9.48
N SER A 83 -18.66 1.76 9.02
CA SER A 83 -19.37 2.92 8.50
C SER A 83 -18.59 3.55 7.36
N GLU A 84 -19.30 4.17 6.42
CA GLU A 84 -18.70 5.04 5.38
C GLU A 84 -18.03 6.29 6.00
N ALA A 85 -18.45 6.72 7.18
CA ALA A 85 -17.82 7.81 7.93
C ALA A 85 -16.37 7.51 8.35
N GLU A 86 -15.98 6.22 8.38
CA GLU A 86 -14.63 5.75 8.66
C GLU A 86 -13.71 5.75 7.42
N ILE A 87 -14.23 6.06 6.22
CA ILE A 87 -13.51 6.03 4.94
C ILE A 87 -13.23 7.45 4.46
N ILE A 88 -11.95 7.80 4.37
CA ILE A 88 -11.48 9.10 3.89
C ILE A 88 -10.70 8.88 2.60
N PHE A 89 -11.08 9.55 1.52
CA PHE A 89 -10.31 9.56 0.28
C PHE A 89 -9.11 10.51 0.41
N THR A 90 -7.96 10.03 -0.04
CA THR A 90 -6.70 10.75 -0.06
C THR A 90 -6.02 10.55 -1.41
N ARG A 91 -4.86 11.18 -1.65
CA ARG A 91 -4.08 10.96 -2.88
C ARG A 91 -3.28 9.65 -2.87
N GLY A 92 -3.28 8.91 -1.75
CA GLY A 92 -2.54 7.66 -1.59
C GLY A 92 -2.08 7.45 -0.15
N THR A 93 -1.49 6.28 0.13
CA THR A 93 -0.97 5.89 1.44
C THR A 93 -0.07 6.97 2.08
N THR A 94 0.79 7.61 1.31
CA THR A 94 1.67 8.66 1.83
C THR A 94 0.89 9.83 2.43
N GLU A 95 -0.16 10.31 1.77
CA GLU A 95 -1.01 11.37 2.33
C GLU A 95 -1.79 10.88 3.53
N SER A 96 -2.35 9.67 3.48
CA SER A 96 -3.06 9.05 4.62
C SER A 96 -2.19 9.00 5.88
N LEU A 97 -0.92 8.57 5.74
CA LEU A 97 0.04 8.52 6.84
C LEU A 97 0.38 9.91 7.39
N ASN A 98 0.56 10.91 6.50
CA ASN A 98 0.79 12.28 6.90
C ASN A 98 -0.43 12.89 7.61
N LEU A 99 -1.65 12.60 7.14
CA LEU A 99 -2.89 13.02 7.79
C LEU A 99 -2.96 12.48 9.22
N VAL A 100 -2.72 11.18 9.42
CA VAL A 100 -2.71 10.59 10.76
C VAL A 100 -1.60 11.22 11.60
N ALA A 101 -0.37 11.34 11.08
CA ALA A 101 0.75 11.91 11.81
C ALA A 101 0.48 13.35 12.25
N PHE A 102 -0.19 14.14 11.41
CA PHE A 102 -0.58 15.50 11.76
C PHE A 102 -1.77 15.50 12.75
N SER A 103 -2.92 14.97 12.33
CA SER A 103 -4.18 15.15 13.07
C SER A 103 -4.24 14.32 14.36
N PHE A 104 -3.77 13.07 14.34
CA PHE A 104 -3.62 12.27 15.55
C PHE A 104 -2.53 12.84 16.46
N GLY A 105 -1.40 13.26 15.87
CA GLY A 105 -0.32 13.91 16.60
C GLY A 105 -0.78 15.17 17.35
N GLU A 106 -1.61 16.01 16.73
CA GLU A 106 -2.16 17.21 17.39
C GLU A 106 -3.17 16.87 18.49
N ALA A 107 -4.04 15.88 18.27
CA ALA A 107 -5.10 15.52 19.19
C ALA A 107 -4.61 14.74 20.42
N PHE A 108 -3.64 13.83 20.24
CA PHE A 108 -3.38 12.79 21.23
C PHE A 108 -1.92 12.69 21.69
N LEU A 109 -0.97 13.35 21.02
CA LEU A 109 0.45 13.25 21.37
C LEU A 109 0.99 14.53 21.98
N LYS A 110 1.88 14.35 22.96
CA LYS A 110 2.64 15.43 23.62
C LYS A 110 4.11 15.06 23.72
N GLU A 111 4.95 16.00 24.13
CA GLU A 111 6.38 15.79 24.34
C GLU A 111 6.67 14.55 25.20
N GLY A 112 7.59 13.72 24.73
CA GLY A 112 8.01 12.49 25.37
C GLY A 112 7.06 11.30 25.18
N ASP A 113 5.89 11.46 24.52
CA ASP A 113 5.07 10.32 24.11
C ASP A 113 5.80 9.51 23.02
N GLU A 114 5.58 8.21 22.99
CA GLU A 114 6.32 7.27 22.15
C GLU A 114 5.46 6.75 21.01
N VAL A 115 6.07 6.71 19.82
CA VAL A 115 5.52 6.06 18.62
C VAL A 115 6.47 4.93 18.23
N LEU A 116 5.93 3.71 18.07
CA LEU A 116 6.67 2.55 17.61
C LEU A 116 6.52 2.39 16.12
N VAL A 117 7.62 2.21 15.39
CA VAL A 117 7.66 1.89 13.95
C VAL A 117 8.54 0.67 13.73
N SER A 118 8.24 -0.18 12.74
CA SER A 118 9.14 -1.31 12.48
C SER A 118 10.36 -0.89 11.66
N VAL A 119 11.42 -1.70 11.73
CA VAL A 119 12.61 -1.51 10.87
C VAL A 119 12.29 -1.75 9.39
N MET A 120 11.16 -2.39 9.07
CA MET A 120 10.73 -2.73 7.71
C MET A 120 9.90 -1.65 7.03
N GLU A 121 9.64 -0.52 7.71
CA GLU A 121 8.69 0.48 7.19
C GLU A 121 9.20 1.15 5.90
N HIS A 122 8.26 1.41 5.01
CA HIS A 122 8.46 2.33 3.89
C HIS A 122 8.71 3.76 4.44
N HIS A 123 9.50 4.58 3.73
CA HIS A 123 9.81 5.96 4.15
C HIS A 123 8.56 6.78 4.49
N SER A 124 7.43 6.55 3.80
CA SER A 124 6.15 7.23 4.10
C SER A 124 5.61 6.94 5.49
N ASN A 125 6.01 5.82 6.12
CA ASN A 125 5.63 5.46 7.48
C ASN A 125 6.77 5.68 8.51
N ILE A 126 7.82 6.41 8.13
CA ILE A 126 8.92 6.83 9.01
C ILE A 126 9.00 8.36 9.06
N VAL A 127 9.10 9.00 7.89
CA VAL A 127 9.40 10.44 7.77
C VAL A 127 8.35 11.33 8.44
N PRO A 128 7.03 11.10 8.31
CA PRO A 128 6.04 11.93 8.99
C PRO A 128 6.18 11.93 10.52
N TRP A 129 6.60 10.80 11.10
CA TRP A 129 6.85 10.66 12.55
C TRP A 129 8.14 11.38 12.96
N GLN A 130 9.17 11.39 12.12
CA GLN A 130 10.38 12.19 12.34
C GLN A 130 10.03 13.69 12.32
N MET A 131 9.25 14.14 11.36
CA MET A 131 8.76 15.53 11.30
C MET A 131 7.94 15.88 12.55
N LEU A 132 7.10 14.96 13.04
CA LEU A 132 6.33 15.16 14.27
C LEU A 132 7.25 15.19 15.50
N ARG A 133 8.29 14.36 15.53
CA ARG A 133 9.32 14.39 16.58
C ARG A 133 9.98 15.78 16.66
N GLU A 134 10.36 16.36 15.53
CA GLU A 134 10.96 17.70 15.50
C GLU A 134 9.99 18.80 15.98
N ARG A 135 8.69 18.67 15.68
CA ARG A 135 7.68 19.67 16.06
C ARG A 135 7.19 19.53 17.50
N LYS A 136 7.03 18.30 17.99
CA LYS A 136 6.33 18.01 19.28
C LYS A 136 7.19 17.28 20.30
N GLY A 137 8.44 16.93 19.99
CA GLY A 137 9.33 16.24 20.93
C GLY A 137 8.89 14.80 21.27
N ILE A 138 8.16 14.13 20.40
CA ILE A 138 7.83 12.70 20.58
C ILE A 138 9.10 11.83 20.43
N VAL A 139 9.04 10.60 20.93
CA VAL A 139 10.12 9.62 20.84
C VAL A 139 9.73 8.54 19.82
N LEU A 140 10.62 8.27 18.85
CA LEU A 140 10.45 7.14 17.95
C LEU A 140 11.24 5.93 18.52
N LYS A 141 10.57 4.79 18.64
CA LYS A 141 11.18 3.50 18.97
C LYS A 141 11.05 2.56 17.78
N VAL A 142 12.08 1.76 17.54
CA VAL A 142 12.11 0.84 16.40
C VAL A 142 11.85 -0.59 16.87
N ILE A 143 10.85 -1.23 16.27
CA ILE A 143 10.56 -2.65 16.45
C ILE A 143 11.55 -3.44 15.60
N PRO A 144 12.39 -4.30 16.20
CA PRO A 144 13.38 -5.06 15.47
C PRO A 144 12.76 -6.23 14.69
N MET A 145 13.57 -6.81 13.80
CA MET A 145 13.25 -8.02 13.06
C MET A 145 14.36 -9.08 13.25
N THR A 146 14.00 -10.34 13.04
CA THR A 146 14.92 -11.49 12.97
C THR A 146 15.76 -11.45 11.68
N ASP A 147 16.71 -12.35 11.54
CA ASP A 147 17.52 -12.47 10.31
C ASP A 147 16.72 -13.02 9.12
N GLU A 148 15.64 -13.77 9.39
CA GLU A 148 14.68 -14.24 8.39
C GLU A 148 13.80 -13.11 7.83
N GLY A 149 13.79 -11.95 8.50
CA GLY A 149 12.98 -10.79 8.16
C GLY A 149 11.57 -10.86 8.73
N GLU A 150 11.37 -11.49 9.88
CA GLU A 150 10.11 -11.49 10.65
C GLU A 150 10.20 -10.51 11.82
N ILE A 151 9.07 -9.95 12.26
CA ILE A 151 9.04 -9.12 13.47
C ILE A 151 9.45 -9.95 14.69
N ASP A 152 10.39 -9.41 15.49
CA ASP A 152 10.71 -9.96 16.80
C ASP A 152 9.60 -9.58 17.80
N LEU A 153 8.62 -10.49 17.96
CA LEU A 153 7.46 -10.27 18.82
C LEU A 153 7.83 -10.14 20.30
N GLU A 154 8.89 -10.82 20.77
CA GLU A 154 9.31 -10.70 22.17
C GLU A 154 9.96 -9.33 22.42
N ALA A 155 10.81 -8.87 21.51
CA ALA A 155 11.34 -7.52 21.59
C ALA A 155 10.20 -6.47 21.48
N TYR A 156 9.21 -6.69 20.59
CA TYR A 156 8.04 -5.83 20.44
C TYR A 156 7.28 -5.66 21.76
N LYS A 157 6.96 -6.77 22.46
CA LYS A 157 6.28 -6.75 23.77
C LYS A 157 7.05 -5.94 24.82
N ASN A 158 8.38 -5.96 24.76
CA ASN A 158 9.24 -5.26 25.72
C ASN A 158 9.44 -3.76 25.40
N LEU A 159 9.00 -3.26 24.25
CA LEU A 159 9.11 -1.84 23.88
C LEU A 159 8.08 -0.94 24.54
N PHE A 160 6.96 -1.48 25.01
CA PHE A 160 5.87 -0.69 25.56
C PHE A 160 6.22 -0.05 26.90
N SER A 161 5.80 1.19 27.06
CA SER A 161 5.85 1.95 28.29
C SER A 161 4.53 2.69 28.52
N PRO A 162 4.29 3.30 29.69
CA PRO A 162 3.12 4.14 29.90
C PRO A 162 3.03 5.36 28.98
N ARG A 163 4.09 5.66 28.22
CA ARG A 163 4.14 6.75 27.22
C ARG A 163 3.88 6.28 25.80
N THR A 164 3.82 5.01 25.51
CA THR A 164 3.57 4.47 24.19
C THR A 164 2.13 4.75 23.78
N ARG A 165 1.93 5.47 22.66
CA ARG A 165 0.61 5.94 22.21
C ARG A 165 0.18 5.34 20.90
N LEU A 166 1.13 5.03 20.03
CA LEU A 166 0.84 4.56 18.68
C LEU A 166 1.89 3.55 18.22
N VAL A 167 1.42 2.52 17.54
CA VAL A 167 2.24 1.59 16.73
C VAL A 167 1.89 1.82 15.28
N CYS A 168 2.90 2.01 14.43
CA CYS A 168 2.75 2.15 12.99
C CYS A 168 3.51 1.02 12.31
N ILE A 169 2.80 0.15 11.58
CA ILE A 169 3.37 -1.06 11.03
C ILE A 169 2.83 -1.41 9.65
N ALA A 170 3.73 -1.76 8.73
CA ALA A 170 3.34 -2.35 7.45
C ALA A 170 2.75 -3.74 7.67
N HIS A 171 1.59 -4.02 7.08
CA HIS A 171 1.02 -5.38 7.09
C HIS A 171 1.89 -6.34 6.28
N VAL A 172 2.35 -5.87 5.10
CA VAL A 172 3.30 -6.62 4.26
C VAL A 172 4.46 -5.71 3.89
N SER A 173 5.69 -6.20 4.08
CA SER A 173 6.89 -5.46 3.71
C SER A 173 6.99 -5.31 2.19
N ASN A 174 7.14 -4.08 1.70
CA ASN A 174 7.33 -3.80 0.28
C ASN A 174 8.70 -4.24 -0.26
N VAL A 175 9.60 -4.66 0.60
CA VAL A 175 10.93 -5.16 0.23
C VAL A 175 11.02 -6.67 0.43
N LEU A 176 10.74 -7.14 1.65
CA LEU A 176 10.92 -8.54 1.99
C LEU A 176 9.73 -9.42 1.58
N GLY A 177 8.55 -8.83 1.36
CA GLY A 177 7.32 -9.57 1.17
C GLY A 177 6.78 -10.21 2.46
N THR A 178 7.49 -10.12 3.56
CA THR A 178 7.08 -10.65 4.87
C THR A 178 5.71 -10.13 5.25
N VAL A 179 4.82 -11.03 5.63
CA VAL A 179 3.52 -10.73 6.20
C VAL A 179 3.66 -10.61 7.72
N ASN A 180 3.45 -9.43 8.24
CA ASN A 180 3.53 -9.18 9.68
C ASN A 180 2.25 -9.61 10.39
N PRO A 181 2.31 -10.16 11.61
CA PRO A 181 1.16 -10.63 12.37
C PRO A 181 0.38 -9.47 13.01
N VAL A 182 -0.15 -8.56 12.15
CA VAL A 182 -0.75 -7.29 12.59
C VAL A 182 -1.94 -7.47 13.53
N LYS A 183 -2.69 -8.58 13.44
CA LYS A 183 -3.79 -8.89 14.36
C LYS A 183 -3.26 -9.15 15.78
N GLU A 184 -2.23 -9.98 15.93
CA GLU A 184 -1.58 -10.24 17.22
C GLU A 184 -0.92 -8.97 17.76
N MET A 185 -0.20 -8.24 16.92
CA MET A 185 0.45 -6.99 17.30
C MET A 185 -0.56 -5.93 17.75
N THR A 186 -1.72 -5.86 17.10
CA THR A 186 -2.82 -4.96 17.50
C THR A 186 -3.37 -5.35 18.87
N ALA A 187 -3.60 -6.63 19.11
CA ALA A 187 -4.08 -7.11 20.41
C ALA A 187 -3.10 -6.78 21.56
N ILE A 188 -1.80 -6.98 21.32
CA ILE A 188 -0.75 -6.61 22.28
C ILE A 188 -0.75 -5.10 22.54
N ALA A 189 -0.77 -4.26 21.48
CA ALA A 189 -0.79 -2.80 21.62
C ALA A 189 -2.01 -2.32 22.41
N HIS A 190 -3.20 -2.84 22.10
CA HIS A 190 -4.43 -2.47 22.77
C HIS A 190 -4.43 -2.89 24.27
N ALA A 191 -3.80 -4.00 24.62
CA ALA A 191 -3.63 -4.38 26.03
C ALA A 191 -2.81 -3.35 26.85
N HIS A 192 -1.97 -2.55 26.15
CA HIS A 192 -1.22 -1.42 26.71
C HIS A 192 -1.92 -0.06 26.55
N GLY A 193 -3.16 -0.02 26.00
CA GLY A 193 -3.89 1.21 25.70
C GLY A 193 -3.32 2.01 24.53
N THR A 194 -2.48 1.39 23.71
CA THR A 194 -1.79 1.97 22.55
C THR A 194 -2.60 1.78 21.27
N LYS A 195 -2.71 2.79 20.43
CA LYS A 195 -3.40 2.74 19.13
C LYS A 195 -2.52 2.10 18.05
N VAL A 196 -3.15 1.58 16.98
CA VAL A 196 -2.43 0.90 15.89
C VAL A 196 -2.85 1.45 14.53
N LEU A 197 -1.85 1.87 13.75
CA LEU A 197 -1.97 2.22 12.35
C LEU A 197 -1.29 1.13 11.50
N VAL A 198 -2.04 0.56 10.57
CA VAL A 198 -1.57 -0.46 9.63
C VAL A 198 -1.36 0.16 8.25
N ASP A 199 -0.15 0.08 7.71
CA ASP A 199 0.11 0.34 6.30
C ASP A 199 -0.26 -0.89 5.48
N GLY A 200 -1.40 -0.82 4.80
CA GLY A 200 -1.96 -1.86 3.97
C GLY A 200 -1.58 -1.76 2.49
N ALA A 201 -0.63 -0.89 2.13
CA ALA A 201 -0.29 -0.61 0.73
C ALA A 201 0.16 -1.85 -0.06
N GLN A 202 0.74 -2.84 0.61
CA GLN A 202 1.16 -4.11 0.00
C GLN A 202 0.27 -5.30 0.38
N SER A 203 -0.63 -5.16 1.36
CA SER A 203 -1.53 -6.26 1.73
C SER A 203 -2.87 -6.21 1.01
N VAL A 204 -3.49 -5.02 0.92
CA VAL A 204 -4.82 -4.85 0.31
C VAL A 204 -4.88 -5.35 -1.15
N PRO A 205 -3.82 -5.20 -1.99
CA PRO A 205 -3.81 -5.76 -3.35
C PRO A 205 -3.78 -7.29 -3.43
N HIS A 206 -3.21 -7.97 -2.42
CA HIS A 206 -2.78 -9.36 -2.52
C HIS A 206 -3.55 -10.32 -1.61
N ARG A 207 -4.23 -9.80 -0.59
CA ARG A 207 -4.94 -10.62 0.41
C ARG A 207 -6.22 -9.97 0.91
N HIS A 208 -7.10 -10.77 1.47
CA HIS A 208 -8.26 -10.25 2.18
C HIS A 208 -7.82 -9.47 3.43
N VAL A 209 -8.25 -8.22 3.54
CA VAL A 209 -7.98 -7.34 4.68
C VAL A 209 -9.29 -6.95 5.32
N ASP A 210 -9.50 -7.37 6.57
CA ASP A 210 -10.67 -7.08 7.39
C ASP A 210 -10.25 -6.23 8.59
N VAL A 211 -10.60 -4.95 8.58
CA VAL A 211 -10.20 -4.01 9.64
C VAL A 211 -10.84 -4.32 10.99
N GLN A 212 -12.01 -4.98 11.00
CA GLN A 212 -12.66 -5.39 12.24
C GLN A 212 -12.00 -6.64 12.84
N ASP A 213 -11.57 -7.58 12.00
CA ASP A 213 -10.84 -8.78 12.43
C ASP A 213 -9.43 -8.46 12.92
N ILE A 214 -8.70 -7.59 12.20
CA ILE A 214 -7.40 -7.07 12.63
C ILE A 214 -7.54 -6.24 13.91
N GLY A 215 -8.65 -5.51 14.03
CA GLY A 215 -8.95 -4.64 15.16
C GLY A 215 -8.18 -3.32 15.14
N CYS A 216 -7.47 -2.97 14.06
CA CYS A 216 -6.67 -1.76 13.97
C CYS A 216 -7.50 -0.48 14.13
N ASP A 217 -6.83 0.60 14.52
CA ASP A 217 -7.46 1.91 14.69
C ASP A 217 -7.43 2.73 13.40
N PHE A 218 -6.39 2.49 12.55
CA PHE A 218 -6.23 3.07 11.23
C PHE A 218 -5.69 2.04 10.24
N LEU A 219 -6.09 2.15 8.96
CA LEU A 219 -5.51 1.41 7.84
C LEU A 219 -5.37 2.33 6.64
N THR A 220 -4.28 2.18 5.89
CA THR A 220 -4.04 3.00 4.70
C THR A 220 -3.70 2.13 3.48
N PHE A 221 -4.15 2.53 2.28
CA PHE A 221 -3.70 1.92 1.04
C PHE A 221 -3.82 2.87 -0.15
N SER A 222 -3.19 2.50 -1.27
CA SER A 222 -3.18 3.30 -2.52
C SER A 222 -3.86 2.56 -3.65
N GLY A 223 -4.69 3.26 -4.41
CA GLY A 223 -5.41 2.70 -5.54
C GLY A 223 -4.51 2.12 -6.63
N HIS A 224 -3.39 2.80 -6.93
CA HIS A 224 -2.49 2.38 -8.01
C HIS A 224 -1.78 1.03 -7.78
N LYS A 225 -1.84 0.46 -6.59
CA LYS A 225 -1.29 -0.86 -6.28
C LYS A 225 -2.33 -1.97 -6.35
N ILE A 226 -3.62 -1.62 -6.25
CA ILE A 226 -4.74 -2.56 -6.38
C ILE A 226 -5.49 -2.36 -7.70
N TYR A 227 -4.75 -2.29 -8.79
CA TYR A 227 -5.27 -2.16 -10.17
C TYR A 227 -6.05 -0.88 -10.48
N GLY A 228 -6.24 0.01 -9.50
CA GLY A 228 -6.89 1.31 -9.61
C GLY A 228 -5.95 2.41 -10.14
N PRO A 229 -6.45 3.64 -10.35
CA PRO A 229 -5.66 4.74 -10.87
C PRO A 229 -4.61 5.26 -9.86
N THR A 230 -3.68 6.07 -10.36
CA THR A 230 -2.81 6.91 -9.52
C THR A 230 -3.59 8.10 -9.00
N GLY A 231 -3.13 8.71 -7.90
CA GLY A 231 -3.73 9.93 -7.37
C GLY A 231 -4.89 9.72 -6.40
N ILE A 232 -5.32 8.48 -6.19
CA ILE A 232 -6.36 8.10 -5.23
C ILE A 232 -5.81 7.07 -4.24
N GLY A 233 -6.22 7.19 -2.99
CA GLY A 233 -5.96 6.24 -1.91
C GLY A 233 -7.01 6.38 -0.82
N VAL A 234 -6.86 5.61 0.22
CA VAL A 234 -7.82 5.50 1.32
C VAL A 234 -7.10 5.55 2.65
N LEU A 235 -7.69 6.31 3.57
CA LEU A 235 -7.49 6.18 4.99
C LEU A 235 -8.78 5.63 5.61
N TYR A 236 -8.70 4.47 6.22
CA TYR A 236 -9.66 4.02 7.22
C TYR A 236 -9.23 4.51 8.59
N GLY A 237 -10.16 5.02 9.37
CA GLY A 237 -9.94 5.35 10.78
C GLY A 237 -11.20 5.10 11.59
N ARG A 238 -11.06 4.62 12.83
CA ARG A 238 -12.21 4.46 13.72
C ARG A 238 -12.90 5.80 13.95
N GLU A 239 -14.22 5.85 13.77
CA GLU A 239 -15.03 7.04 13.85
C GLU A 239 -14.77 7.84 15.13
N GLU A 240 -14.69 7.17 16.29
CA GLU A 240 -14.42 7.78 17.61
C GLU A 240 -13.08 8.51 17.71
N LEU A 241 -12.08 8.11 16.92
CA LEU A 241 -10.78 8.80 16.84
C LEU A 241 -10.85 9.94 15.84
N LEU A 242 -11.42 9.69 14.66
CA LEU A 242 -11.57 10.70 13.61
C LEU A 242 -12.38 11.91 14.11
N GLU A 243 -13.42 11.69 14.92
CA GLU A 243 -14.21 12.77 15.51
C GLU A 243 -13.36 13.71 16.38
N LYS A 244 -12.38 13.18 17.11
CA LYS A 244 -11.51 13.95 18.01
C LYS A 244 -10.32 14.59 17.30
N MET A 245 -9.94 14.09 16.13
CA MET A 245 -8.82 14.60 15.36
C MET A 245 -9.19 15.92 14.67
N PRO A 246 -8.33 16.96 14.71
CA PRO A 246 -8.53 18.16 13.90
C PRO A 246 -8.39 17.85 12.41
N PRO A 247 -8.98 18.66 11.51
CA PRO A 247 -8.76 18.51 10.08
C PRO A 247 -7.30 18.67 9.72
N TYR A 248 -6.89 17.97 8.64
CA TYR A 248 -5.52 18.00 8.11
C TYR A 248 -5.29 19.18 7.17
N GLN A 249 -6.27 19.46 6.32
CA GLN A 249 -6.26 20.56 5.37
C GLN A 249 -7.49 21.44 5.58
N GLY A 250 -7.38 22.71 5.24
CA GLY A 250 -8.49 23.67 5.31
C GLY A 250 -8.86 24.17 3.92
N GLY A 251 -10.15 24.31 3.64
CA GLY A 251 -10.65 24.78 2.35
C GLY A 251 -12.16 24.70 2.23
N GLY A 252 -12.66 24.67 1.01
CA GLY A 252 -14.05 24.33 0.73
C GLY A 252 -14.36 22.86 1.04
N GLU A 253 -15.58 22.46 0.95
CA GLU A 253 -16.16 21.12 1.22
C GLU A 253 -16.11 20.70 2.70
N MET A 254 -14.98 20.84 3.37
CA MET A 254 -14.74 20.34 4.74
C MET A 254 -15.28 21.24 5.85
N ILE A 255 -15.93 22.36 5.51
CA ILE A 255 -16.45 23.37 6.44
C ILE A 255 -17.98 23.39 6.48
N ALA A 256 -18.57 23.51 7.66
CA ALA A 256 -19.99 23.75 7.85
C ALA A 256 -20.31 25.25 7.85
N ARG A 257 -19.52 26.06 8.55
CA ARG A 257 -19.64 27.53 8.58
C ARG A 257 -18.29 28.20 8.74
N VAL A 258 -18.08 29.30 8.01
CA VAL A 258 -16.87 30.15 8.11
C VAL A 258 -17.25 31.58 8.39
N SER A 259 -16.58 32.21 9.38
CA SER A 259 -16.50 33.67 9.56
C SER A 259 -15.03 34.02 9.77
N PHE A 260 -14.71 35.32 9.83
CA PHE A 260 -13.35 35.75 10.16
C PHE A 260 -12.93 35.38 11.59
N GLU A 261 -13.88 35.20 12.51
CA GLU A 261 -13.63 34.89 13.92
C GLU A 261 -13.57 33.37 14.17
N LYS A 262 -14.31 32.55 13.39
CA LYS A 262 -14.45 31.13 13.69
C LYS A 262 -14.87 30.33 12.46
N THR A 263 -14.32 29.11 12.37
CA THR A 263 -14.75 28.06 11.46
C THR A 263 -15.31 26.88 12.23
N THR A 264 -16.39 26.29 11.71
CA THR A 264 -16.89 24.97 12.13
C THR A 264 -16.77 24.01 10.95
N TYR A 265 -16.53 22.75 11.25
CA TYR A 265 -16.22 21.72 10.26
C TYR A 265 -17.41 20.84 9.96
N GLU A 266 -17.42 20.24 8.78
CA GLU A 266 -18.39 19.23 8.39
C GLU A 266 -18.24 17.96 9.22
N ARG A 267 -19.29 17.11 9.16
CA ARG A 267 -19.27 15.76 9.71
C ARG A 267 -18.27 14.87 8.98
N LEU A 268 -17.93 13.73 9.56
CA LEU A 268 -17.16 12.69 8.91
C LEU A 268 -17.90 12.12 7.68
N PRO A 269 -17.18 11.75 6.63
CA PRO A 269 -15.72 11.85 6.44
C PRO A 269 -15.29 13.23 5.90
N PHE A 270 -16.22 14.10 5.50
CA PHE A 270 -16.00 15.35 4.78
C PHE A 270 -15.06 16.33 5.50
N LYS A 271 -15.00 16.27 6.85
CA LYS A 271 -14.04 17.05 7.64
C LYS A 271 -12.59 16.91 7.20
N PHE A 272 -12.23 15.78 6.57
CA PHE A 272 -10.87 15.49 6.12
C PHE A 272 -10.67 15.58 4.60
N GLU A 273 -11.72 15.93 3.85
CA GLU A 273 -11.69 16.00 2.37
C GLU A 273 -11.87 17.48 1.94
N ALA A 274 -10.77 18.23 1.93
CA ALA A 274 -10.79 19.66 1.59
C ALA A 274 -10.64 19.89 0.08
N GLY A 275 -11.52 20.74 -0.47
CA GLY A 275 -11.54 21.08 -1.89
C GLY A 275 -12.29 20.06 -2.74
N THR A 276 -12.32 20.27 -4.06
CA THR A 276 -12.93 19.30 -4.98
C THR A 276 -12.16 17.98 -4.93
N PRO A 277 -12.79 16.85 -4.56
CA PRO A 277 -12.10 15.56 -4.48
C PRO A 277 -11.81 14.99 -5.88
N ASP A 278 -10.95 13.98 -5.93
CA ASP A 278 -10.75 13.14 -7.11
C ASP A 278 -11.92 12.15 -7.27
N PHE A 279 -13.07 12.66 -7.72
CA PHE A 279 -14.30 11.87 -7.87
C PHE A 279 -14.17 10.82 -8.97
N VAL A 280 -13.45 11.11 -10.06
CA VAL A 280 -13.19 10.14 -11.14
C VAL A 280 -12.25 9.03 -10.65
N GLY A 281 -11.20 9.40 -9.90
CA GLY A 281 -10.28 8.42 -9.32
C GLY A 281 -10.96 7.52 -8.29
N SER A 282 -11.87 8.04 -7.47
CA SER A 282 -12.61 7.23 -6.48
C SER A 282 -13.56 6.23 -7.13
N HIS A 283 -14.31 6.64 -8.15
CA HIS A 283 -15.15 5.74 -8.94
C HIS A 283 -14.30 4.65 -9.63
N ALA A 284 -13.23 5.03 -10.29
CA ALA A 284 -12.33 4.07 -10.93
C ALA A 284 -11.65 3.11 -9.91
N LEU A 285 -11.38 3.57 -8.68
CA LEU A 285 -10.95 2.69 -7.60
C LEU A 285 -12.03 1.67 -7.24
N ALA A 286 -13.29 2.09 -7.14
CA ALA A 286 -14.40 1.16 -6.87
C ALA A 286 -14.51 0.08 -7.95
N VAL A 287 -14.37 0.46 -9.23
CA VAL A 287 -14.34 -0.51 -10.34
C VAL A 287 -13.18 -1.48 -10.22
N ALA A 288 -12.00 -1.01 -9.79
CA ALA A 288 -10.85 -1.90 -9.53
C ALA A 288 -11.11 -2.88 -8.37
N LEU A 289 -11.74 -2.42 -7.28
CA LEU A 289 -12.10 -3.27 -6.15
C LEU A 289 -13.15 -4.32 -6.54
N ASP A 290 -14.13 -3.96 -7.36
CA ASP A 290 -15.13 -4.89 -7.88
C ASP A 290 -14.51 -5.91 -8.83
N TYR A 291 -13.55 -5.50 -9.66
CA TYR A 291 -12.78 -6.40 -10.51
C TYR A 291 -12.03 -7.47 -9.68
N VAL A 292 -11.31 -7.04 -8.64
CA VAL A 292 -10.61 -7.94 -7.71
C VAL A 292 -11.58 -8.86 -6.99
N ARG A 293 -12.71 -8.33 -6.50
CA ARG A 293 -13.75 -9.11 -5.82
C ARG A 293 -14.40 -10.13 -6.76
N GLY A 294 -14.64 -9.75 -8.02
CA GLY A 294 -15.21 -10.63 -9.04
C GLY A 294 -14.32 -11.82 -9.39
N ILE A 295 -13.00 -11.68 -9.29
CA ILE A 295 -12.04 -12.79 -9.41
C ILE A 295 -12.00 -13.63 -8.13
N GLY A 296 -12.04 -12.98 -6.97
CA GLY A 296 -11.91 -13.57 -5.65
C GLY A 296 -10.51 -13.42 -5.06
N GLN A 297 -10.40 -12.69 -3.94
CA GLN A 297 -9.12 -12.37 -3.29
C GLN A 297 -8.34 -13.63 -2.88
N ASP A 298 -9.01 -14.65 -2.38
CA ASP A 298 -8.35 -15.91 -2.00
C ASP A 298 -7.75 -16.65 -3.20
N ILE A 299 -8.41 -16.55 -4.36
CA ILE A 299 -7.92 -17.15 -5.62
C ILE A 299 -6.67 -16.40 -6.10
N ILE A 300 -6.69 -15.08 -6.01
CA ILE A 300 -5.54 -14.22 -6.33
C ILE A 300 -4.36 -14.55 -5.40
N ALA A 301 -4.61 -14.52 -4.09
CA ALA A 301 -3.59 -14.82 -3.08
C ALA A 301 -2.95 -16.21 -3.29
N ALA A 302 -3.75 -17.23 -3.56
CA ALA A 302 -3.25 -18.59 -3.83
C ALA A 302 -2.41 -18.66 -5.11
N HIS A 303 -2.82 -17.95 -6.17
CA HIS A 303 -2.06 -17.87 -7.42
C HIS A 303 -0.70 -17.20 -7.20
N GLU A 304 -0.69 -16.04 -6.57
CA GLU A 304 0.52 -15.24 -6.31
C GLU A 304 1.47 -15.95 -5.35
N ALA A 305 0.96 -16.62 -4.32
CA ALA A 305 1.75 -17.46 -3.42
C ALA A 305 2.42 -18.62 -4.18
N GLY A 306 1.68 -19.27 -5.09
CA GLY A 306 2.23 -20.33 -5.95
C GLY A 306 3.35 -19.84 -6.87
N LEU A 307 3.21 -18.64 -7.45
CA LEU A 307 4.25 -18.00 -8.26
C LEU A 307 5.47 -17.62 -7.42
N THR A 308 5.25 -17.06 -6.25
CA THR A 308 6.33 -16.64 -5.34
C THR A 308 7.16 -17.84 -4.89
N HIS A 309 6.50 -18.91 -4.48
CA HIS A 309 7.16 -20.14 -4.08
C HIS A 309 7.99 -20.73 -5.23
N TYR A 310 7.39 -20.87 -6.42
CA TYR A 310 8.08 -21.35 -7.60
C TYR A 310 9.29 -20.47 -7.97
N ALA A 311 9.13 -19.15 -7.92
CA ALA A 311 10.22 -18.22 -8.21
C ALA A 311 11.36 -18.35 -7.19
N MET A 312 11.07 -18.46 -5.90
CA MET A 312 12.09 -18.65 -4.87
C MET A 312 12.84 -19.96 -5.05
N GLU A 313 12.16 -21.06 -5.37
CA GLU A 313 12.81 -22.35 -5.68
C GLU A 313 13.76 -22.22 -6.87
N GLN A 314 13.27 -21.70 -8.00
CA GLN A 314 14.09 -21.59 -9.23
C GLN A 314 15.25 -20.61 -9.06
N MET A 315 15.03 -19.47 -8.41
CA MET A 315 16.07 -18.49 -8.17
C MET A 315 17.16 -19.01 -7.22
N SER A 316 16.79 -19.81 -6.21
CA SER A 316 17.76 -20.39 -5.26
C SER A 316 18.80 -21.31 -5.93
N LEU A 317 18.51 -21.83 -7.11
CA LEU A 317 19.42 -22.67 -7.90
C LEU A 317 20.48 -21.85 -8.64
N ILE A 318 20.33 -20.53 -8.72
CA ILE A 318 21.29 -19.65 -9.42
C ILE A 318 22.52 -19.46 -8.52
N PRO A 319 23.74 -19.78 -9.01
CA PRO A 319 24.95 -19.56 -8.23
C PRO A 319 25.13 -18.09 -7.82
N GLY A 320 25.45 -17.85 -6.54
CA GLY A 320 25.63 -16.52 -5.98
C GLY A 320 24.31 -15.77 -5.67
N MET A 321 23.15 -16.41 -5.85
CA MET A 321 21.86 -15.82 -5.46
C MET A 321 21.78 -15.67 -3.94
N LYS A 322 21.43 -14.46 -3.50
CA LYS A 322 21.06 -14.16 -2.12
C LYS A 322 19.68 -13.55 -2.09
N ILE A 323 18.70 -14.27 -1.55
CA ILE A 323 17.33 -13.80 -1.34
C ILE A 323 17.23 -13.21 0.06
N TYR A 324 16.56 -12.04 0.17
CA TYR A 324 16.30 -11.36 1.43
C TYR A 324 14.83 -11.55 1.84
N GLY A 325 14.62 -11.80 3.13
CA GLY A 325 13.29 -12.10 3.66
C GLY A 325 12.86 -13.53 3.32
N THR A 326 13.20 -14.46 4.21
CA THR A 326 12.87 -15.89 4.12
C THR A 326 11.79 -16.27 5.11
N ALA A 327 10.99 -15.29 5.53
CA ALA A 327 9.86 -15.48 6.43
C ALA A 327 8.91 -16.58 5.92
N ARG A 328 8.28 -17.29 6.87
CA ARG A 328 7.36 -18.38 6.58
C ARG A 328 6.12 -17.88 5.82
N GLU A 329 5.57 -16.74 6.22
CA GLU A 329 4.48 -16.08 5.51
C GLU A 329 5.01 -14.94 4.68
N LYS A 330 4.80 -15.03 3.36
CA LYS A 330 5.34 -14.11 2.38
C LYS A 330 4.37 -13.90 1.24
N ASP A 331 4.11 -12.65 0.92
CA ASP A 331 3.37 -12.24 -0.28
C ASP A 331 4.30 -12.06 -1.49
N ALA A 332 3.73 -11.71 -2.60
CA ALA A 332 4.27 -11.74 -3.96
C ALA A 332 5.47 -10.79 -4.24
N VAL A 333 6.41 -10.68 -3.32
CA VAL A 333 7.60 -9.81 -3.42
C VAL A 333 8.86 -10.60 -3.08
N ILE A 334 9.86 -10.57 -3.96
CA ILE A 334 11.17 -11.18 -3.75
C ILE A 334 12.26 -10.15 -3.98
N SER A 335 13.01 -9.82 -2.92
CA SER A 335 14.23 -9.00 -3.02
C SER A 335 15.47 -9.88 -2.99
N PHE A 336 16.44 -9.57 -3.84
CA PHE A 336 17.63 -10.41 -4.02
C PHE A 336 18.83 -9.65 -4.56
N ASN A 337 20.02 -10.23 -4.39
CA ASN A 337 21.26 -9.84 -5.06
C ASN A 337 21.93 -11.09 -5.64
N VAL A 338 22.83 -10.91 -6.61
CA VAL A 338 23.50 -12.03 -7.30
C VAL A 338 25.01 -11.77 -7.34
N GLY A 339 25.77 -12.52 -6.54
CA GLY A 339 27.22 -12.33 -6.43
C GLY A 339 27.58 -10.88 -6.15
N ASP A 340 28.56 -10.36 -6.87
CA ASP A 340 29.04 -8.99 -6.76
C ASP A 340 28.42 -8.04 -7.80
N ILE A 341 27.39 -8.51 -8.53
CA ILE A 341 26.71 -7.70 -9.56
C ILE A 341 25.91 -6.59 -8.88
N HIS A 342 26.19 -5.36 -9.25
CA HIS A 342 25.42 -4.23 -8.72
C HIS A 342 23.96 -4.32 -9.18
N PRO A 343 22.95 -4.18 -8.28
CA PRO A 343 21.53 -4.33 -8.63
C PRO A 343 21.06 -3.46 -9.80
N LEU A 344 21.61 -2.26 -9.96
CA LEU A 344 21.29 -1.36 -11.08
C LEU A 344 21.75 -1.95 -12.42
N ASP A 345 22.94 -2.56 -12.47
CA ASP A 345 23.46 -3.18 -13.69
C ASP A 345 22.62 -4.41 -14.05
N LEU A 346 22.29 -5.24 -13.05
CA LEU A 346 21.38 -6.38 -13.22
C LEU A 346 20.03 -5.94 -13.79
N GLY A 347 19.38 -4.95 -13.19
CA GLY A 347 18.10 -4.44 -13.66
C GLY A 347 18.17 -3.83 -15.06
N THR A 348 19.23 -3.08 -15.37
CA THR A 348 19.44 -2.47 -16.70
C THR A 348 19.61 -3.52 -17.78
N LEU A 349 20.33 -4.60 -17.49
CA LEU A 349 20.55 -5.68 -18.46
C LEU A 349 19.30 -6.56 -18.62
N LEU A 350 18.54 -6.80 -17.55
CA LEU A 350 17.24 -7.48 -17.61
C LEU A 350 16.22 -6.70 -18.42
N ASP A 351 16.18 -5.36 -18.28
CA ASP A 351 15.32 -4.49 -19.09
C ASP A 351 15.58 -4.66 -20.59
N ARG A 352 16.85 -4.79 -21.01
CA ARG A 352 17.21 -5.10 -22.41
C ARG A 352 16.71 -6.47 -22.89
N LEU A 353 16.35 -7.35 -21.97
CA LEU A 353 15.72 -8.64 -22.26
C LEU A 353 14.17 -8.56 -22.21
N GLY A 354 13.60 -7.37 -21.98
CA GLY A 354 12.15 -7.17 -21.84
C GLY A 354 11.61 -7.46 -20.45
N ILE A 355 12.48 -7.63 -19.44
CA ILE A 355 12.12 -8.01 -18.08
C ILE A 355 12.24 -6.79 -17.16
N ALA A 356 11.10 -6.26 -16.73
CA ALA A 356 11.00 -5.10 -15.87
C ALA A 356 10.98 -5.52 -14.39
N ILE A 357 12.05 -5.25 -13.67
CA ILE A 357 12.17 -5.36 -12.21
C ILE A 357 12.55 -4.00 -11.60
N ARG A 358 12.48 -3.89 -10.30
CA ARG A 358 12.94 -2.69 -9.59
C ARG A 358 14.30 -2.90 -8.96
N THR A 359 15.12 -1.84 -8.89
CA THR A 359 16.41 -1.84 -8.20
C THR A 359 16.56 -0.61 -7.31
N GLY A 360 17.38 -0.71 -6.26
CA GLY A 360 17.66 0.38 -5.35
C GLY A 360 17.27 0.07 -3.89
N HIS A 361 17.05 1.11 -3.10
CA HIS A 361 16.69 0.99 -1.67
C HIS A 361 15.19 0.81 -1.41
N HIS A 362 14.34 0.79 -2.44
CA HIS A 362 12.88 0.57 -2.39
C HIS A 362 12.13 1.45 -1.38
N CYS A 363 12.63 2.67 -1.12
CA CYS A 363 12.12 3.60 -0.09
C CYS A 363 12.12 2.99 1.32
N ALA A 364 13.12 2.16 1.66
CA ALA A 364 13.28 1.48 2.95
C ALA A 364 14.77 1.42 3.37
N GLN A 365 15.45 2.56 3.35
CA GLN A 365 16.90 2.64 3.67
C GLN A 365 17.26 2.06 5.04
N PRO A 366 16.47 2.25 6.13
CA PRO A 366 16.78 1.58 7.39
C PRO A 366 16.80 0.05 7.30
N LEU A 367 15.92 -0.53 6.48
CA LEU A 367 15.91 -1.96 6.22
C LEU A 367 17.15 -2.39 5.41
N MET A 368 17.57 -1.60 4.40
CA MET A 368 18.81 -1.87 3.67
C MET A 368 20.01 -1.93 4.62
N ALA A 369 20.13 -0.95 5.52
CA ALA A 369 21.18 -0.91 6.54
C ALA A 369 21.12 -2.14 7.47
N ARG A 370 19.92 -2.58 7.91
CA ARG A 370 19.74 -3.79 8.72
C ARG A 370 20.16 -5.05 7.96
N CYS A 371 19.96 -5.11 6.66
CA CYS A 371 20.38 -6.23 5.79
C CYS A 371 21.87 -6.16 5.38
N GLY A 372 22.59 -5.08 5.74
CA GLY A 372 24.00 -4.87 5.41
C GLY A 372 24.25 -4.62 3.92
N VAL A 373 23.31 -3.97 3.22
CA VAL A 373 23.43 -3.64 1.79
C VAL A 373 22.93 -2.21 1.52
N GLU A 374 23.39 -1.61 0.43
CA GLU A 374 22.91 -0.29 -0.01
C GLU A 374 21.68 -0.38 -0.91
N SER A 375 21.57 -1.47 -1.68
CA SER A 375 20.49 -1.68 -2.64
C SER A 375 20.23 -3.16 -2.90
N MET A 376 19.03 -3.46 -3.42
CA MET A 376 18.60 -4.78 -3.85
C MET A 376 17.92 -4.70 -5.22
N ALA A 377 17.92 -5.79 -5.96
CA ALA A 377 16.96 -6.05 -7.01
C ALA A 377 15.67 -6.62 -6.38
N ARG A 378 14.51 -6.30 -6.97
CA ARG A 378 13.20 -6.77 -6.48
C ARG A 378 12.30 -7.16 -7.64
N ALA A 379 11.85 -8.39 -7.66
CA ALA A 379 10.76 -8.88 -8.49
C ALA A 379 9.48 -8.94 -7.65
N SER A 380 8.34 -8.59 -8.24
CA SER A 380 7.04 -8.67 -7.58
C SER A 380 5.96 -9.08 -8.58
N PHE A 381 5.08 -9.97 -8.14
CA PHE A 381 4.05 -10.58 -8.97
C PHE A 381 2.69 -9.97 -8.69
N ALA A 382 1.77 -10.16 -9.63
CA ALA A 382 0.36 -9.79 -9.52
C ALA A 382 -0.50 -10.87 -10.21
N LEU A 383 -1.80 -10.76 -10.09
CA LEU A 383 -2.78 -11.74 -10.55
C LEU A 383 -2.63 -12.18 -12.02
N TYR A 384 -2.01 -11.37 -12.86
CA TYR A 384 -1.82 -11.64 -14.29
C TYR A 384 -0.46 -12.25 -14.66
N ASN A 385 0.45 -12.39 -13.68
CA ASN A 385 1.77 -12.99 -13.96
C ASN A 385 1.69 -14.51 -14.12
N THR A 386 2.66 -15.06 -14.83
CA THR A 386 2.69 -16.47 -15.21
C THR A 386 3.99 -17.16 -14.79
N ARG A 387 3.99 -18.50 -14.71
CA ARG A 387 5.24 -19.27 -14.51
C ARG A 387 6.26 -19.04 -15.62
N ALA A 388 5.81 -18.90 -16.88
CA ALA A 388 6.70 -18.58 -18.00
C ALA A 388 7.44 -17.24 -17.81
N GLU A 389 6.82 -16.25 -17.15
CA GLU A 389 7.49 -15.00 -16.82
C GLU A 389 8.50 -15.18 -15.68
N VAL A 390 8.28 -16.09 -14.75
CA VAL A 390 9.28 -16.51 -13.75
C VAL A 390 10.46 -17.20 -14.43
N ASP A 391 10.20 -18.13 -15.36
CA ASP A 391 11.24 -18.82 -16.12
C ASP A 391 12.09 -17.83 -16.94
N ALA A 392 11.45 -16.82 -17.54
CA ALA A 392 12.13 -15.75 -18.26
C ALA A 392 13.03 -14.92 -17.33
N LEU A 393 12.55 -14.59 -16.10
CA LEU A 393 13.35 -13.90 -15.09
C LEU A 393 14.59 -14.72 -14.70
N VAL A 394 14.42 -16.00 -14.37
CA VAL A 394 15.50 -16.91 -13.97
C VAL A 394 16.55 -17.06 -15.08
N ALA A 395 16.10 -17.31 -16.31
CA ALA A 395 16.98 -17.39 -17.47
C ALA A 395 17.70 -16.06 -17.76
N GLY A 396 16.99 -14.93 -17.59
CA GLY A 396 17.56 -13.60 -17.74
C GLY A 396 18.65 -13.32 -16.70
N ILE A 397 18.42 -13.63 -15.44
CA ILE A 397 19.40 -13.48 -14.35
C ILE A 397 20.64 -14.36 -14.62
N ASP A 398 20.46 -15.64 -14.98
CA ASP A 398 21.60 -16.53 -15.27
C ASP A 398 22.40 -16.06 -16.49
N ARG A 399 21.72 -15.52 -17.51
CA ARG A 399 22.38 -14.91 -18.66
C ARG A 399 23.22 -13.69 -18.28
N VAL A 400 22.64 -12.76 -17.48
CA VAL A 400 23.35 -11.56 -17.02
C VAL A 400 24.55 -11.95 -16.15
N ARG A 401 24.36 -12.89 -15.21
CA ARG A 401 25.42 -13.38 -14.33
C ARG A 401 26.65 -13.89 -15.10
N LYS A 402 26.45 -14.52 -16.26
CA LYS A 402 27.56 -15.03 -17.09
C LYS A 402 28.32 -13.93 -17.83
N MET A 403 27.91 -12.68 -17.74
CA MET A 403 28.61 -11.53 -18.34
C MET A 403 29.63 -10.88 -17.38
N PHE A 404 29.50 -11.19 -16.08
CA PHE A 404 30.40 -10.77 -15.00
C PHE A 404 31.23 -11.95 -14.48
#